data_d616dc16c2b13705aa460f482c84ce94
#
_entry.id   d616dc16c2b13705aa460f482c84ce94
#
_cell.length_a   1.000
_cell.length_b   1.000
_cell.length_c   1.000
_cell.angle_alpha   90.00
_cell.angle_beta   90.00
_cell.angle_gamma   90.00
#
_symmetry.space_group_name_H-M   'P 1'
#
loop_
_entity.id
_entity.type
_entity.pdbx_description
1 polymer ?
#
loop_
_entity_poly.entity_id
_entity_poly.type
_entity_poly.pdbx_seq_one_letter_code
_entity_poly.pdbx_strand_id
1 'polypeptide(L)'
;MPEMQRDDKPADFLLPESVKQWFTLMYTHLVSGNVAEMARLYDREFHNLTNNYFKQAAWPEPAAVESLVEGDATFLLLYKQIYFRHMFSKLQPGFEFKVESWQTYCAIFDGILDGSLELDALPSQWLFDIVGEFVYQYQSFCQYRAKVAAKGEAEVAQLAAHADLWATPRVLNYLHALVRHSNIVALLKDPEHAAPAPSETLKELGYFALICLSRAHVLYGDYHTSLKLLEPIDFFNKRGPRATTPSPIFEKSPACHVSVFYHMGFAQLMLEDFAAAIRSFSTIVLQVHRSRNYYSRFADFDQLHKLTEKALALLAIAQFLCPGHRVNDQLHTLLREKYGDKQSKLAKGDVSVLSDWFAYAAPKFILPSVAALDKNRGAEAAQLQQKLFAALVARQQHVSSLRSFVKLYRSIDLAKLARFRGVDEAAVRAELLAYKLHAAAFKADVHFFLQDDVVLVDDEVSNQRSGDYFVHHIHRFARIVDECAVE
;
A
#
# COMPACT_ATOMS: atom_id res chain seq x y z
N MET A 1 -9.99 -20.08 -17.25
CA MET A 1 -9.08 -21.23 -17.05
C MET A 1 -9.76 -22.15 -16.05
N PRO A 2 -9.78 -23.48 -16.25
CA PRO A 2 -10.34 -24.41 -15.27
C PRO A 2 -9.55 -24.34 -13.96
N GLU A 3 -10.26 -24.45 -12.84
CA GLU A 3 -9.63 -24.55 -11.52
C GLU A 3 -8.83 -25.86 -11.42
N MET A 4 -7.65 -25.76 -10.86
CA MET A 4 -6.77 -26.91 -10.64
C MET A 4 -7.34 -27.75 -9.49
N GLN A 5 -7.78 -28.96 -9.79
CA GLN A 5 -8.13 -30.00 -8.82
C GLN A 5 -6.90 -30.90 -8.59
N ARG A 6 -6.82 -31.51 -7.41
CA ARG A 6 -5.75 -32.50 -7.13
C ARG A 6 -5.91 -33.67 -8.07
N ASP A 7 -4.89 -33.91 -8.90
CA ASP A 7 -4.77 -35.16 -9.65
C ASP A 7 -4.16 -36.22 -8.72
N ASP A 8 -4.90 -37.28 -8.43
CA ASP A 8 -4.45 -38.45 -7.61
C ASP A 8 -3.43 -39.34 -8.36
N LYS A 9 -2.46 -38.79 -9.05
CA LYS A 9 -1.39 -39.55 -9.67
C LYS A 9 -0.22 -39.68 -8.72
N PRO A 10 0.26 -40.91 -8.40
CA PRO A 10 1.50 -41.10 -7.66
C PRO A 10 2.65 -40.51 -8.50
N ALA A 11 3.27 -39.47 -8.00
CA ALA A 11 4.30 -38.76 -8.70
C ALA A 11 5.66 -39.47 -8.52
N ASP A 12 5.99 -40.41 -9.42
CA ASP A 12 7.36 -40.60 -9.86
C ASP A 12 7.75 -39.41 -10.77
N PHE A 13 7.58 -38.20 -10.29
CA PHE A 13 8.09 -37.01 -10.95
C PHE A 13 9.60 -36.97 -10.66
N LEU A 14 10.39 -37.40 -11.64
CA LEU A 14 11.85 -37.18 -11.64
C LEU A 14 12.08 -35.66 -11.59
N LEU A 15 12.23 -35.15 -10.37
CA LEU A 15 12.56 -33.74 -10.16
C LEU A 15 13.86 -33.40 -10.89
N PRO A 16 13.92 -32.30 -11.66
CA PRO A 16 15.16 -31.85 -12.27
C PRO A 16 16.27 -31.72 -11.21
N GLU A 17 17.48 -32.11 -11.56
CA GLU A 17 18.60 -32.11 -10.63
C GLU A 17 18.89 -30.72 -10.05
N SER A 18 18.71 -29.67 -10.85
CA SER A 18 18.82 -28.28 -10.39
C SER A 18 17.78 -27.90 -9.31
N VAL A 19 16.59 -28.50 -9.38
CA VAL A 19 15.55 -28.28 -8.37
C VAL A 19 15.89 -29.02 -7.08
N LYS A 20 16.38 -30.27 -7.16
CA LYS A 20 16.85 -31.01 -5.98
C LYS A 20 18.00 -30.28 -5.28
N GLN A 21 18.98 -29.80 -6.04
CA GLN A 21 20.10 -29.02 -5.53
C GLN A 21 19.61 -27.75 -4.81
N TRP A 22 18.62 -27.07 -5.39
CA TRP A 22 18.02 -25.89 -4.74
C TRP A 22 17.41 -26.22 -3.37
N PHE A 23 16.67 -27.32 -3.22
CA PHE A 23 16.12 -27.76 -1.92
C PHE A 23 17.22 -28.06 -0.92
N THR A 24 18.24 -28.81 -1.32
CA THR A 24 19.36 -29.17 -0.43
C THR A 24 20.14 -27.93 0.03
N LEU A 25 20.42 -26.99 -0.89
CA LEU A 25 21.11 -25.73 -0.54
C LEU A 25 20.25 -24.85 0.37
N MET A 26 18.96 -24.73 0.04
CA MET A 26 18.01 -23.94 0.83
C MET A 26 17.92 -24.47 2.28
N TYR A 27 17.83 -25.78 2.46
CA TYR A 27 17.83 -26.43 3.76
C TYR A 27 19.16 -26.22 4.49
N THR A 28 20.31 -26.47 3.83
CA THR A 28 21.64 -26.28 4.42
C THR A 28 21.84 -24.85 4.93
N HIS A 29 21.42 -23.84 4.15
CA HIS A 29 21.58 -22.45 4.54
C HIS A 29 20.57 -22.01 5.59
N LEU A 30 19.38 -22.62 5.64
CA LEU A 30 18.43 -22.40 6.74
C LEU A 30 19.03 -22.87 8.06
N VAL A 31 19.54 -24.11 8.11
CA VAL A 31 20.15 -24.71 9.31
C VAL A 31 21.42 -23.96 9.73
N SER A 32 22.23 -23.51 8.78
CA SER A 32 23.46 -22.76 9.07
C SER A 32 23.26 -21.29 9.39
N GLY A 33 22.04 -20.75 9.25
CA GLY A 33 21.75 -19.34 9.50
C GLY A 33 22.36 -18.37 8.50
N ASN A 34 22.68 -18.81 7.27
CA ASN A 34 23.31 -17.98 6.24
C ASN A 34 22.27 -17.14 5.47
N VAL A 35 21.88 -16.00 6.05
CA VAL A 35 20.85 -15.10 5.49
C VAL A 35 21.19 -14.60 4.08
N ALA A 36 22.46 -14.36 3.76
CA ALA A 36 22.86 -13.80 2.45
C ALA A 36 22.62 -14.81 1.31
N GLU A 37 22.99 -16.09 1.51
CA GLU A 37 22.72 -17.12 0.52
C GLU A 37 21.24 -17.49 0.46
N MET A 38 20.55 -17.47 1.61
CA MET A 38 19.09 -17.61 1.65
C MET A 38 18.40 -16.55 0.81
N ALA A 39 18.81 -15.29 0.90
CA ALA A 39 18.26 -14.20 0.09
C ALA A 39 18.45 -14.45 -1.41
N ARG A 40 19.64 -14.93 -1.83
CA ARG A 40 19.95 -15.25 -3.22
C ARG A 40 19.07 -16.40 -3.75
N LEU A 41 18.96 -17.48 -2.96
CA LEU A 41 18.17 -18.66 -3.32
C LEU A 41 16.68 -18.35 -3.39
N TYR A 42 16.18 -17.54 -2.44
CA TYR A 42 14.77 -17.17 -2.33
C TYR A 42 14.30 -16.24 -3.46
N ASP A 43 15.09 -15.21 -3.78
CA ASP A 43 14.68 -14.20 -4.77
C ASP A 43 15.03 -14.66 -6.20
N ARG A 44 16.32 -14.83 -6.49
CA ARG A 44 16.80 -15.03 -7.86
C ARG A 44 16.66 -16.48 -8.34
N GLU A 45 17.16 -17.44 -7.56
CA GLU A 45 17.18 -18.83 -7.99
C GLU A 45 15.78 -19.44 -8.07
N PHE A 46 14.94 -19.18 -7.07
CA PHE A 46 13.52 -19.60 -7.08
C PHE A 46 12.79 -19.07 -8.32
N HIS A 47 13.03 -17.81 -8.67
CA HIS A 47 12.41 -17.20 -9.85
C HIS A 47 12.90 -17.85 -11.16
N ASN A 48 14.20 -18.11 -11.28
CA ASN A 48 14.80 -18.76 -12.43
C ASN A 48 14.24 -20.17 -12.63
N LEU A 49 14.21 -20.97 -11.55
CA LEU A 49 13.66 -22.32 -11.58
C LEU A 49 12.16 -22.31 -11.89
N THR A 50 11.42 -21.37 -11.33
CA THR A 50 9.99 -21.18 -11.64
C THR A 50 9.78 -20.90 -13.12
N ASN A 51 10.54 -20.00 -13.72
CA ASN A 51 10.41 -19.68 -15.14
C ASN A 51 10.83 -20.82 -16.08
N ASN A 52 11.82 -21.62 -15.66
CA ASN A 52 12.33 -22.71 -16.46
C ASN A 52 11.43 -23.96 -16.41
N TYR A 53 10.91 -24.29 -15.22
CA TYR A 53 10.23 -25.58 -15.01
C TYR A 53 8.77 -25.44 -14.59
N PHE A 54 8.40 -24.38 -13.85
CA PHE A 54 7.10 -24.27 -13.18
C PHE A 54 6.30 -23.03 -13.59
N LYS A 55 6.52 -22.50 -14.80
CA LYS A 55 5.81 -21.30 -15.26
C LYS A 55 4.29 -21.49 -15.36
N GLN A 56 3.85 -22.71 -15.73
CA GLN A 56 2.44 -23.08 -15.88
C GLN A 56 2.08 -24.34 -15.07
N ALA A 57 3.00 -24.84 -14.26
CA ALA A 57 2.80 -26.02 -13.42
C ALA A 57 3.04 -25.65 -11.95
N ALA A 58 2.50 -26.45 -11.04
CA ALA A 58 2.79 -26.32 -9.62
C ALA A 58 4.25 -26.75 -9.32
N TRP A 59 4.86 -26.14 -8.32
CA TRP A 59 6.06 -26.67 -7.70
C TRP A 59 5.77 -28.02 -7.06
N PRO A 60 6.81 -28.85 -6.76
CA PRO A 60 6.61 -30.13 -6.08
C PRO A 60 5.83 -29.98 -4.77
N GLU A 61 4.93 -30.90 -4.50
CA GLU A 61 4.26 -30.92 -3.20
C GLU A 61 5.26 -31.14 -2.04
N PRO A 62 5.03 -30.62 -0.84
CA PRO A 62 5.93 -30.77 0.30
C PRO A 62 6.30 -32.22 0.61
N ALA A 63 5.35 -33.14 0.45
CA ALA A 63 5.60 -34.59 0.65
C ALA A 63 6.63 -35.17 -0.35
N ALA A 64 6.70 -34.65 -1.57
CA ALA A 64 7.66 -35.11 -2.58
C ALA A 64 9.12 -34.67 -2.32
N VAL A 65 9.32 -33.67 -1.46
CA VAL A 65 10.65 -33.11 -1.13
C VAL A 65 11.11 -33.44 0.28
N GLU A 66 10.29 -34.11 1.06
CA GLU A 66 10.55 -34.46 2.47
C GLU A 66 11.89 -35.21 2.66
N SER A 67 12.19 -36.15 1.76
CA SER A 67 13.44 -36.91 1.79
C SER A 67 14.69 -36.08 1.46
N LEU A 68 14.55 -34.95 0.76
CA LEU A 68 15.67 -34.08 0.38
C LEU A 68 16.09 -33.13 1.51
N VAL A 69 15.21 -32.95 2.50
CA VAL A 69 15.36 -32.02 3.63
C VAL A 69 15.28 -32.71 4.99
N GLU A 70 15.62 -34.01 5.03
CA GLU A 70 15.68 -34.82 6.25
C GLU A 70 14.36 -34.84 7.05
N GLY A 71 13.24 -34.53 6.43
CA GLY A 71 11.93 -34.47 7.09
C GLY A 71 11.76 -33.29 8.06
N ASP A 72 12.60 -32.24 7.94
CA ASP A 72 12.52 -31.07 8.83
C ASP A 72 11.17 -30.36 8.72
N ALA A 73 10.41 -30.38 9.82
CA ALA A 73 9.07 -29.82 9.87
C ALA A 73 9.04 -28.29 9.68
N THR A 74 10.05 -27.60 10.18
CA THR A 74 10.21 -26.15 10.05
C THR A 74 10.43 -25.76 8.58
N PHE A 75 11.38 -26.43 7.92
CA PHE A 75 11.63 -26.24 6.51
C PHE A 75 10.38 -26.53 5.67
N LEU A 76 9.73 -27.65 5.90
CA LEU A 76 8.52 -28.06 5.16
C LEU A 76 7.38 -27.06 5.33
N LEU A 77 7.20 -26.50 6.54
CA LEU A 77 6.19 -25.48 6.81
C LEU A 77 6.51 -24.17 6.05
N LEU A 78 7.76 -23.71 6.07
CA LEU A 78 8.21 -22.53 5.32
C LEU A 78 8.13 -22.75 3.80
N TYR A 79 8.47 -23.95 3.33
CA TYR A 79 8.33 -24.31 1.93
C TYR A 79 6.85 -24.32 1.48
N LYS A 80 5.91 -24.78 2.31
CA LYS A 80 4.48 -24.68 2.04
C LYS A 80 4.05 -23.24 1.77
N GLN A 81 4.59 -22.28 2.50
CA GLN A 81 4.31 -20.86 2.27
C GLN A 81 4.76 -20.41 0.87
N ILE A 82 5.98 -20.80 0.44
CA ILE A 82 6.49 -20.51 -0.92
C ILE A 82 5.65 -21.22 -1.98
N TYR A 83 5.29 -22.48 -1.74
CA TYR A 83 4.44 -23.27 -2.62
C TYR A 83 3.10 -22.58 -2.87
N PHE A 84 2.40 -22.13 -1.81
CA PHE A 84 1.14 -21.41 -1.95
C PHE A 84 1.32 -20.03 -2.58
N ARG A 85 2.41 -19.32 -2.28
CA ARG A 85 2.74 -18.07 -2.99
C ARG A 85 2.81 -18.29 -4.49
N HIS A 86 3.48 -19.34 -4.94
CA HIS A 86 3.52 -19.71 -6.36
C HIS A 86 2.13 -20.06 -6.91
N MET A 87 1.37 -20.90 -6.21
CA MET A 87 0.01 -21.31 -6.61
C MET A 87 -0.92 -20.11 -6.80
N PHE A 88 -0.96 -19.18 -5.86
CA PHE A 88 -1.81 -18.00 -5.94
C PHE A 88 -1.33 -16.96 -6.97
N SER A 89 -0.03 -16.91 -7.28
CA SER A 89 0.53 -15.94 -8.23
C SER A 89 0.43 -16.40 -9.69
N LYS A 90 0.57 -17.68 -9.97
CA LYS A 90 0.67 -18.25 -11.34
C LYS A 90 -0.51 -19.11 -11.75
N LEU A 91 -1.15 -19.75 -10.78
CA LEU A 91 -2.24 -20.69 -10.98
C LEU A 91 -3.52 -20.17 -10.32
N GLN A 92 -4.63 -20.84 -10.59
CA GLN A 92 -5.89 -20.55 -9.90
C GLN A 92 -6.20 -21.73 -8.96
N PRO A 93 -5.81 -21.64 -7.67
CA PRO A 93 -5.99 -22.74 -6.73
C PRO A 93 -7.49 -22.97 -6.46
N GLY A 94 -7.89 -24.25 -6.46
CA GLY A 94 -9.21 -24.70 -6.05
C GLY A 94 -9.49 -24.41 -4.56
N PHE A 95 -10.71 -24.78 -4.12
CA PHE A 95 -11.12 -24.48 -2.73
C PHE A 95 -10.25 -25.17 -1.68
N GLU A 96 -9.86 -26.42 -1.91
CA GLU A 96 -9.03 -27.21 -0.98
C GLU A 96 -7.68 -26.55 -0.72
N PHE A 97 -7.02 -26.05 -1.76
CA PHE A 97 -5.77 -25.31 -1.63
C PHE A 97 -5.93 -23.99 -0.83
N LYS A 98 -7.11 -23.36 -0.90
CA LYS A 98 -7.39 -22.16 -0.10
C LYS A 98 -7.55 -22.50 1.38
N VAL A 99 -8.11 -23.66 1.71
CA VAL A 99 -8.23 -24.17 3.07
C VAL A 99 -6.84 -24.52 3.62
N GLU A 100 -6.05 -25.29 2.86
CA GLU A 100 -4.72 -25.71 3.28
C GLU A 100 -3.75 -24.52 3.45
N SER A 101 -3.82 -23.54 2.55
CA SER A 101 -3.04 -22.31 2.68
C SER A 101 -3.38 -21.54 3.96
N TRP A 102 -4.67 -21.43 4.31
CA TRP A 102 -5.08 -20.82 5.58
C TRP A 102 -4.51 -21.55 6.79
N GLN A 103 -4.59 -22.89 6.80
CA GLN A 103 -4.04 -23.70 7.87
C GLN A 103 -2.51 -23.54 8.00
N THR A 104 -1.82 -23.44 6.85
CA THR A 104 -0.38 -23.20 6.81
C THR A 104 -0.01 -21.85 7.45
N TYR A 105 -0.73 -20.79 7.12
CA TYR A 105 -0.48 -19.47 7.72
C TYR A 105 -0.84 -19.44 9.22
N CYS A 106 -1.92 -20.12 9.63
CA CYS A 106 -2.21 -20.27 11.07
C CYS A 106 -1.06 -20.95 11.78
N ALA A 107 -0.55 -22.08 11.25
CA ALA A 107 0.57 -22.79 11.85
C ALA A 107 1.85 -21.95 11.93
N ILE A 108 2.17 -21.18 10.88
CA ILE A 108 3.32 -20.26 10.87
C ILE A 108 3.16 -19.20 11.97
N PHE A 109 2.01 -18.52 12.03
CA PHE A 109 1.83 -17.42 13.00
C PHE A 109 1.69 -17.93 14.43
N ASP A 110 1.03 -19.07 14.65
CA ASP A 110 0.95 -19.71 15.96
C ASP A 110 2.37 -20.10 16.44
N GLY A 111 3.18 -20.73 15.57
CA GLY A 111 4.56 -21.10 15.90
C GLY A 111 5.48 -19.90 16.16
N ILE A 112 5.27 -18.77 15.49
CA ILE A 112 6.00 -17.52 15.78
C ILE A 112 5.58 -16.96 17.16
N LEU A 113 4.28 -16.96 17.45
CA LEU A 113 3.74 -16.35 18.66
C LEU A 113 4.00 -17.18 19.92
N ASP A 114 4.08 -18.49 19.80
CA ASP A 114 4.44 -19.39 20.91
C ASP A 114 5.95 -19.64 21.04
N GLY A 115 6.75 -19.17 20.08
CA GLY A 115 8.21 -19.28 20.06
C GLY A 115 8.73 -20.65 19.61
N SER A 116 7.88 -21.51 19.05
CA SER A 116 8.29 -22.81 18.51
C SER A 116 8.90 -22.73 17.11
N LEU A 117 8.68 -21.63 16.40
CA LEU A 117 9.18 -21.38 15.05
C LEU A 117 10.17 -20.20 15.06
N GLU A 118 11.45 -20.49 14.90
CA GLU A 118 12.51 -19.50 14.76
C GLU A 118 12.70 -19.11 13.29
N LEU A 119 12.79 -17.79 13.02
CA LEU A 119 12.89 -17.23 11.67
C LEU A 119 14.20 -16.46 11.44
N ASP A 120 15.18 -16.57 12.32
CA ASP A 120 16.39 -15.73 12.32
C ASP A 120 17.28 -15.91 11.08
N ALA A 121 17.12 -17.03 10.38
CA ALA A 121 17.80 -17.30 9.11
C ALA A 121 17.10 -16.72 7.88
N LEU A 122 15.91 -16.11 8.02
CA LEU A 122 15.15 -15.61 6.88
C LEU A 122 15.56 -14.19 6.49
N PRO A 123 15.71 -13.91 5.18
CA PRO A 123 15.95 -12.56 4.70
C PRO A 123 14.71 -11.67 4.86
N SER A 124 14.92 -10.35 5.01
CA SER A 124 13.85 -9.36 5.20
C SER A 124 12.77 -9.39 4.10
N GLN A 125 13.15 -9.72 2.85
CA GLN A 125 12.17 -9.87 1.76
C GLN A 125 11.21 -11.04 2.02
N TRP A 126 11.71 -12.19 2.49
CA TRP A 126 10.86 -13.34 2.81
C TRP A 126 9.96 -13.06 4.02
N LEU A 127 10.49 -12.39 5.05
CA LEU A 127 9.68 -11.96 6.20
C LEU A 127 8.54 -11.03 5.77
N PHE A 128 8.81 -10.08 4.87
CA PHE A 128 7.76 -9.25 4.29
C PHE A 128 6.76 -10.06 3.48
N ASP A 129 7.23 -11.02 2.68
CA ASP A 129 6.36 -11.83 1.84
C ASP A 129 5.44 -12.75 2.65
N ILE A 130 5.90 -13.29 3.80
CA ILE A 130 5.03 -14.07 4.70
C ILE A 130 3.78 -13.25 5.08
N VAL A 131 3.97 -12.01 5.55
CA VAL A 131 2.85 -11.17 5.99
C VAL A 131 2.11 -10.55 4.82
N GLY A 132 2.84 -10.14 3.78
CA GLY A 132 2.29 -9.52 2.57
C GLY A 132 1.39 -10.46 1.77
N GLU A 133 1.83 -11.71 1.59
CA GLU A 133 1.06 -12.77 0.92
C GLU A 133 -0.13 -13.21 1.75
N PHE A 134 -0.02 -13.28 3.07
CA PHE A 134 -1.16 -13.54 3.95
C PHE A 134 -2.31 -12.56 3.69
N VAL A 135 -2.02 -11.25 3.65
CA VAL A 135 -3.03 -10.23 3.33
C VAL A 135 -3.49 -10.32 1.88
N TYR A 136 -2.60 -10.67 0.95
CA TYR A 136 -2.97 -10.87 -0.46
C TYR A 136 -3.91 -12.06 -0.64
N GLN A 137 -3.62 -13.20 -0.02
CA GLN A 137 -4.46 -14.40 -0.09
C GLN A 137 -5.80 -14.18 0.59
N TYR A 138 -5.82 -13.48 1.72
CA TYR A 138 -7.05 -13.02 2.35
C TYR A 138 -7.90 -12.14 1.39
N GLN A 139 -7.27 -11.15 0.74
CA GLN A 139 -7.95 -10.32 -0.26
C GLN A 139 -8.48 -11.15 -1.42
N SER A 140 -7.67 -12.07 -1.94
CA SER A 140 -8.05 -13.01 -3.01
C SER A 140 -9.24 -13.89 -2.62
N PHE A 141 -9.23 -14.42 -1.38
CA PHE A 141 -10.32 -15.23 -0.86
C PHE A 141 -11.61 -14.42 -0.68
N CYS A 142 -11.54 -13.19 -0.18
CA CYS A 142 -12.72 -12.32 -0.08
C CYS A 142 -13.32 -12.03 -1.45
N GLN A 143 -12.48 -11.80 -2.48
CA GLN A 143 -12.94 -11.60 -3.86
C GLN A 143 -13.52 -12.89 -4.47
N TYR A 144 -12.94 -14.04 -4.15
CA TYR A 144 -13.47 -15.34 -4.56
C TYR A 144 -14.85 -15.58 -3.93
N ARG A 145 -14.98 -15.36 -2.62
CA ARG A 145 -16.25 -15.47 -1.89
C ARG A 145 -17.30 -14.49 -2.38
N ALA A 146 -16.93 -13.27 -2.79
CA ALA A 146 -17.86 -12.27 -3.30
C ALA A 146 -18.48 -12.63 -4.66
N LYS A 147 -17.89 -13.56 -5.43
CA LYS A 147 -18.38 -14.00 -6.75
C LYS A 147 -19.41 -15.14 -6.66
N VAL A 148 -20.25 -15.15 -5.63
CA VAL A 148 -21.23 -16.23 -5.39
C VAL A 148 -22.21 -16.43 -6.56
N ALA A 149 -22.60 -15.34 -7.24
CA ALA A 149 -23.53 -15.42 -8.38
C ALA A 149 -23.01 -16.29 -9.56
N ALA A 150 -21.68 -16.44 -9.67
CA ALA A 150 -21.03 -17.23 -10.71
C ALA A 150 -20.67 -18.66 -10.27
N LYS A 151 -21.06 -19.07 -9.05
CA LYS A 151 -20.66 -20.34 -8.43
C LYS A 151 -21.80 -21.38 -8.48
N GLY A 152 -21.39 -22.66 -8.55
CA GLY A 152 -22.31 -23.77 -8.41
C GLY A 152 -22.83 -23.96 -6.97
N GLU A 153 -23.96 -24.65 -6.82
CA GLU A 153 -24.56 -24.89 -5.49
C GLU A 153 -23.64 -25.65 -4.54
N ALA A 154 -22.88 -26.62 -5.05
CA ALA A 154 -21.91 -27.39 -4.26
C ALA A 154 -20.79 -26.48 -3.67
N GLU A 155 -20.27 -25.56 -4.49
CA GLU A 155 -19.23 -24.62 -4.08
C GLU A 155 -19.75 -23.59 -3.06
N VAL A 156 -20.99 -23.14 -3.23
CA VAL A 156 -21.67 -22.27 -2.25
C VAL A 156 -21.87 -22.98 -0.91
N ALA A 157 -22.26 -24.27 -0.94
CA ALA A 157 -22.39 -25.09 0.26
C ALA A 157 -21.04 -25.29 0.99
N GLN A 158 -19.95 -25.52 0.24
CA GLN A 158 -18.60 -25.60 0.78
C GLN A 158 -18.18 -24.28 1.45
N LEU A 159 -18.44 -23.13 0.82
CA LEU A 159 -18.17 -21.81 1.40
C LEU A 159 -18.97 -21.56 2.68
N ALA A 160 -20.23 -22.01 2.72
CA ALA A 160 -21.09 -21.87 3.91
C ALA A 160 -20.61 -22.78 5.06
N ALA A 161 -20.15 -23.99 4.75
CA ALA A 161 -19.59 -24.91 5.74
C ALA A 161 -18.27 -24.41 6.36
N HIS A 162 -17.52 -23.57 5.64
CA HIS A 162 -16.22 -23.02 6.09
C HIS A 162 -16.29 -21.49 6.29
N ALA A 163 -17.33 -21.03 7.00
CA ALA A 163 -17.55 -19.59 7.23
C ALA A 163 -16.39 -18.88 7.93
N ASP A 164 -15.65 -19.60 8.77
CA ASP A 164 -14.49 -19.06 9.52
C ASP A 164 -13.18 -19.02 8.72
N LEU A 165 -13.19 -19.60 7.51
CA LEU A 165 -12.03 -19.61 6.64
C LEU A 165 -11.71 -18.17 6.19
N TRP A 166 -10.47 -17.72 6.45
CA TRP A 166 -10.05 -16.34 6.15
C TRP A 166 -11.00 -15.29 6.73
N ALA A 167 -11.56 -15.56 7.93
CA ALA A 167 -12.43 -14.61 8.59
C ALA A 167 -11.67 -13.33 8.97
N THR A 168 -12.23 -12.17 8.67
CA THR A 168 -11.63 -10.86 8.92
C THR A 168 -11.12 -10.68 10.35
N PRO A 169 -11.89 -11.01 11.42
CA PRO A 169 -11.40 -10.87 12.78
C PRO A 169 -10.16 -11.73 13.07
N ARG A 170 -10.10 -12.95 12.53
CA ARG A 170 -8.95 -13.84 12.74
C ARG A 170 -7.70 -13.32 12.03
N VAL A 171 -7.84 -12.84 10.79
CA VAL A 171 -6.74 -12.22 10.02
C VAL A 171 -6.18 -10.99 10.74
N LEU A 172 -7.07 -10.09 11.19
CA LEU A 172 -6.65 -8.91 11.93
C LEU A 172 -6.02 -9.26 13.28
N ASN A 173 -6.55 -10.27 13.98
CA ASN A 173 -5.99 -10.72 15.27
C ASN A 173 -4.54 -11.23 15.12
N TYR A 174 -4.21 -12.00 14.08
CA TYR A 174 -2.83 -12.41 13.82
C TYR A 174 -1.91 -11.21 13.57
N LEU A 175 -2.32 -10.27 12.71
CA LEU A 175 -1.52 -9.08 12.44
C LEU A 175 -1.32 -8.22 13.70
N HIS A 176 -2.37 -8.02 14.49
CA HIS A 176 -2.27 -7.31 15.77
C HIS A 176 -1.44 -8.07 16.80
N ALA A 177 -1.49 -9.40 16.84
CA ALA A 177 -0.68 -10.20 17.73
C ALA A 177 0.82 -10.06 17.39
N LEU A 178 1.19 -10.13 16.12
CA LEU A 178 2.57 -9.90 15.67
C LEU A 178 3.08 -8.49 16.04
N VAL A 179 2.26 -7.46 15.83
CA VAL A 179 2.61 -6.07 16.21
C VAL A 179 2.81 -5.94 17.71
N ARG A 180 1.96 -6.57 18.52
CA ARG A 180 2.08 -6.52 20.00
C ARG A 180 3.27 -7.33 20.49
N HIS A 181 3.45 -8.54 19.97
CA HIS A 181 4.52 -9.45 20.41
C HIS A 181 5.92 -8.89 20.08
N SER A 182 6.07 -8.18 18.97
CA SER A 182 7.31 -7.49 18.59
C SER A 182 7.59 -6.19 19.34
N ASN A 183 6.61 -5.65 20.08
CA ASN A 183 6.68 -4.32 20.72
C ASN A 183 7.04 -3.15 19.77
N ILE A 184 6.82 -3.35 18.47
CA ILE A 184 7.34 -2.43 17.43
C ILE A 184 6.82 -0.99 17.56
N VAL A 185 5.57 -0.81 17.98
CA VAL A 185 4.97 0.52 18.10
C VAL A 185 5.65 1.34 19.20
N ALA A 186 5.97 0.73 20.34
CA ALA A 186 6.70 1.38 21.42
C ALA A 186 8.14 1.69 20.99
N LEU A 187 8.81 0.75 20.33
CA LEU A 187 10.17 0.92 19.79
C LEU A 187 10.27 2.04 18.76
N LEU A 188 9.24 2.25 17.95
CA LEU A 188 9.22 3.34 16.97
C LEU A 188 8.93 4.72 17.61
N LYS A 189 8.13 4.75 18.68
CA LYS A 189 7.79 5.99 19.39
C LYS A 189 8.90 6.46 20.32
N ASP A 190 9.48 5.56 21.07
CA ASP A 190 10.52 5.83 22.05
C ASP A 190 11.57 4.72 22.07
N PRO A 191 12.57 4.80 21.15
CA PRO A 191 13.59 3.76 21.02
C PRO A 191 14.48 3.59 22.27
N GLU A 192 14.63 4.64 23.08
CA GLU A 192 15.55 4.65 24.23
C GLU A 192 14.93 4.01 25.48
N HIS A 193 13.61 4.13 25.66
CA HIS A 193 12.91 3.68 26.87
C HIS A 193 12.01 2.47 26.64
N ALA A 194 11.75 2.09 25.38
CA ALA A 194 10.92 0.94 25.07
C ALA A 194 11.65 -0.38 25.38
N ALA A 195 10.91 -1.38 25.87
CA ALA A 195 11.44 -2.73 26.00
C ALA A 195 11.88 -3.26 24.62
N PRO A 196 13.06 -3.89 24.51
CA PRO A 196 13.54 -4.42 23.25
C PRO A 196 12.59 -5.50 22.70
N ALA A 197 12.59 -5.67 21.37
CA ALA A 197 11.93 -6.81 20.77
C ALA A 197 12.63 -8.12 21.18
N PRO A 198 11.92 -9.25 21.25
CA PRO A 198 12.52 -10.53 21.58
C PRO A 198 13.65 -10.97 20.64
N SER A 199 13.53 -10.67 19.34
CA SER A 199 14.58 -10.82 18.34
C SER A 199 14.52 -9.70 17.29
N GLU A 200 15.61 -9.49 16.54
CA GLU A 200 15.62 -8.51 15.44
C GLU A 200 14.67 -8.94 14.32
N THR A 201 14.59 -10.23 14.05
CA THR A 201 13.66 -10.81 13.08
C THR A 201 12.22 -10.56 13.46
N LEU A 202 11.87 -10.74 14.74
CA LEU A 202 10.51 -10.46 15.21
C LEU A 202 10.19 -8.97 15.15
N LYS A 203 11.17 -8.11 15.38
CA LYS A 203 11.03 -6.65 15.19
C LYS A 203 10.73 -6.30 13.74
N GLU A 204 11.45 -6.88 12.78
CA GLU A 204 11.17 -6.69 11.35
C GLU A 204 9.79 -7.23 10.98
N LEU A 205 9.44 -8.42 11.45
CA LEU A 205 8.15 -9.05 11.18
C LEU A 205 6.99 -8.20 11.73
N GLY A 206 7.12 -7.69 12.95
CA GLY A 206 6.13 -6.78 13.55
C GLY A 206 6.00 -5.46 12.79
N TYR A 207 7.12 -4.95 12.29
CA TYR A 207 7.12 -3.76 11.43
C TYR A 207 6.36 -4.02 10.11
N PHE A 208 6.61 -5.16 9.46
CA PHE A 208 5.90 -5.54 8.25
C PHE A 208 4.42 -5.84 8.53
N ALA A 209 4.11 -6.45 9.68
CA ALA A 209 2.73 -6.66 10.12
C ALA A 209 1.98 -5.34 10.32
N LEU A 210 2.61 -4.31 10.86
CA LEU A 210 2.03 -2.98 11.03
C LEU A 210 1.68 -2.35 9.65
N ILE A 211 2.58 -2.46 8.68
CA ILE A 211 2.35 -1.97 7.31
C ILE A 211 1.24 -2.77 6.63
N CYS A 212 1.24 -4.09 6.76
CA CYS A 212 0.22 -4.94 6.16
C CYS A 212 -1.15 -4.77 6.83
N LEU A 213 -1.20 -4.46 8.12
CA LEU A 213 -2.41 -4.08 8.84
C LEU A 213 -2.99 -2.77 8.29
N SER A 214 -2.13 -1.75 8.09
CA SER A 214 -2.53 -0.51 7.42
C SER A 214 -3.09 -0.77 6.01
N ARG A 215 -2.43 -1.61 5.21
CA ARG A 215 -2.93 -2.05 3.90
C ARG A 215 -4.30 -2.71 4.00
N ALA A 216 -4.53 -3.59 4.99
CA ALA A 216 -5.82 -4.24 5.19
C ALA A 216 -6.94 -3.21 5.46
N HIS A 217 -6.69 -2.19 6.29
CA HIS A 217 -7.65 -1.11 6.53
C HIS A 217 -7.95 -0.29 5.26
N VAL A 218 -6.95 -0.04 4.39
CA VAL A 218 -7.21 0.59 3.08
C VAL A 218 -8.15 -0.25 2.22
N LEU A 219 -8.01 -1.58 2.23
CA LEU A 219 -8.88 -2.47 1.46
C LEU A 219 -10.33 -2.48 1.94
N TYR A 220 -10.58 -2.14 3.22
CA TYR A 220 -11.95 -1.97 3.77
C TYR A 220 -12.51 -0.57 3.56
N GLY A 221 -11.67 0.41 3.19
CA GLY A 221 -12.06 1.82 3.13
C GLY A 221 -11.93 2.56 4.47
N ASP A 222 -11.26 1.99 5.47
CA ASP A 222 -10.95 2.64 6.75
C ASP A 222 -9.60 3.36 6.67
N TYR A 223 -9.61 4.52 6.04
CA TYR A 223 -8.41 5.29 5.75
C TYR A 223 -7.81 5.97 6.98
N HIS A 224 -8.67 6.38 7.94
CA HIS A 224 -8.21 7.01 9.18
C HIS A 224 -7.38 6.06 10.03
N THR A 225 -7.89 4.86 10.28
CA THR A 225 -7.15 3.84 11.04
C THR A 225 -5.88 3.43 10.31
N SER A 226 -5.94 3.31 8.98
CA SER A 226 -4.75 3.01 8.18
C SER A 226 -3.61 4.02 8.40
N LEU A 227 -3.90 5.32 8.32
CA LEU A 227 -2.89 6.37 8.54
C LEU A 227 -2.43 6.45 10.00
N LYS A 228 -3.34 6.24 10.96
CA LYS A 228 -2.99 6.21 12.39
C LYS A 228 -2.02 5.08 12.74
N LEU A 229 -2.15 3.92 12.12
CA LEU A 229 -1.23 2.81 12.28
C LEU A 229 0.19 3.15 11.76
N LEU A 230 0.28 3.98 10.73
CA LEU A 230 1.56 4.39 10.14
C LEU A 230 2.20 5.60 10.83
N GLU A 231 1.48 6.30 11.71
CA GLU A 231 1.97 7.51 12.39
C GLU A 231 3.32 7.34 13.12
N PRO A 232 3.61 6.19 13.78
CA PRO A 232 4.89 5.99 14.45
C PRO A 232 6.09 5.91 13.50
N ILE A 233 5.86 5.67 12.20
CA ILE A 233 6.92 5.46 11.20
C ILE A 233 7.31 6.79 10.57
N ASP A 234 8.59 7.15 10.60
CA ASP A 234 9.10 8.34 9.90
C ASP A 234 9.46 8.00 8.44
N PHE A 235 8.51 8.22 7.52
CA PHE A 235 8.67 7.95 6.09
C PHE A 235 9.50 9.00 5.34
N PHE A 236 9.68 10.19 5.89
CA PHE A 236 10.25 11.33 5.16
C PHE A 236 11.55 11.87 5.78
N ASN A 237 12.17 11.09 6.69
CA ASN A 237 13.42 11.46 7.38
C ASN A 237 13.41 12.91 7.87
N LYS A 238 12.45 13.25 8.72
CA LYS A 238 12.32 14.58 9.32
C LYS A 238 13.50 14.92 10.27
N ARG A 239 14.25 13.90 10.68
CA ARG A 239 15.50 14.05 11.43
C ARG A 239 16.61 14.36 10.42
N GLY A 240 17.28 15.48 10.55
CA GLY A 240 18.19 16.09 9.58
C GLY A 240 19.34 15.20 9.05
N PRO A 241 20.18 15.72 8.13
CA PRO A 241 21.14 14.95 7.33
C PRO A 241 22.32 14.31 8.12
N ARG A 242 22.39 14.47 9.43
CA ARG A 242 23.42 13.87 10.30
C ARG A 242 22.96 12.62 11.07
N ALA A 243 21.77 12.11 10.83
CA ALA A 243 21.35 10.87 11.46
C ALA A 243 22.09 9.69 10.80
N THR A 244 23.07 9.14 11.47
CA THR A 244 23.67 7.82 11.23
C THR A 244 22.66 6.70 11.54
N THR A 245 21.39 6.93 11.21
CA THR A 245 20.34 5.95 11.41
C THR A 245 20.41 4.92 10.28
N PRO A 246 20.35 3.61 10.60
CA PRO A 246 20.24 2.57 9.59
C PRO A 246 19.04 2.86 8.69
N SER A 247 19.12 2.44 7.42
CA SER A 247 18.01 2.54 6.47
C SER A 247 16.71 2.07 7.10
N PRO A 248 15.59 2.78 6.88
CA PRO A 248 14.30 2.36 7.43
C PRO A 248 13.98 0.91 7.03
N ILE A 249 13.35 0.15 7.92
CA ILE A 249 13.05 -1.28 7.69
C ILE A 249 12.24 -1.48 6.39
N PHE A 250 11.34 -0.56 6.03
CA PHE A 250 10.57 -0.67 4.79
C PHE A 250 11.44 -0.61 3.51
N GLU A 251 12.65 -0.02 3.58
CA GLU A 251 13.58 0.03 2.45
C GLU A 251 14.34 -1.30 2.25
N LYS A 252 14.39 -2.17 3.26
CA LYS A 252 15.03 -3.48 3.16
C LYS A 252 14.30 -4.41 2.17
N SER A 253 12.98 -4.20 1.99
CA SER A 253 12.16 -4.91 1.00
C SER A 253 11.60 -3.93 -0.02
N PRO A 254 12.00 -4.01 -1.31
CA PRO A 254 11.46 -3.17 -2.38
C PRO A 254 9.95 -3.27 -2.53
N ALA A 255 9.39 -4.47 -2.34
CA ALA A 255 7.95 -4.69 -2.38
C ALA A 255 7.21 -3.97 -1.25
N CYS A 256 7.78 -3.99 -0.03
CA CYS A 256 7.27 -3.24 1.11
C CYS A 256 7.29 -1.73 0.83
N HIS A 257 8.42 -1.23 0.34
CA HIS A 257 8.62 0.20 0.05
C HIS A 257 7.57 0.73 -0.92
N VAL A 258 7.38 0.07 -2.07
CA VAL A 258 6.38 0.49 -3.06
C VAL A 258 4.96 0.36 -2.50
N SER A 259 4.67 -0.75 -1.80
CA SER A 259 3.34 -1.03 -1.25
C SER A 259 2.91 0.00 -0.21
N VAL A 260 3.79 0.36 0.72
CA VAL A 260 3.42 1.28 1.81
C VAL A 260 3.10 2.68 1.29
N PHE A 261 3.94 3.23 0.39
CA PHE A 261 3.68 4.56 -0.18
C PHE A 261 2.45 4.58 -1.08
N TYR A 262 2.18 3.50 -1.80
CA TYR A 262 0.97 3.38 -2.61
C TYR A 262 -0.30 3.39 -1.77
N HIS A 263 -0.37 2.57 -0.70
CA HIS A 263 -1.57 2.50 0.15
C HIS A 263 -1.73 3.74 1.04
N MET A 264 -0.63 4.27 1.58
CA MET A 264 -0.62 5.51 2.35
C MET A 264 -1.10 6.69 1.50
N GLY A 265 -0.53 6.87 0.30
CA GLY A 265 -0.94 7.92 -0.63
C GLY A 265 -2.39 7.77 -1.07
N PHE A 266 -2.87 6.54 -1.25
CA PHE A 266 -4.27 6.29 -1.56
C PHE A 266 -5.21 6.67 -0.40
N ALA A 267 -4.86 6.31 0.84
CA ALA A 267 -5.62 6.70 2.02
C ALA A 267 -5.69 8.25 2.17
N GLN A 268 -4.55 8.93 1.96
CA GLN A 268 -4.48 10.39 1.98
C GLN A 268 -5.34 11.02 0.88
N LEU A 269 -5.34 10.44 -0.33
CA LEU A 269 -6.19 10.89 -1.44
C LEU A 269 -7.68 10.81 -1.09
N MET A 270 -8.11 9.68 -0.52
CA MET A 270 -9.52 9.45 -0.16
C MET A 270 -9.98 10.28 1.04
N LEU A 271 -9.05 10.73 1.89
CA LEU A 271 -9.29 11.68 2.98
C LEU A 271 -9.15 13.15 2.55
N GLU A 272 -9.01 13.39 1.25
CA GLU A 272 -8.89 14.74 0.66
C GLU A 272 -7.59 15.48 1.03
N ASP A 273 -6.61 14.82 1.69
CA ASP A 273 -5.27 15.37 1.91
C ASP A 273 -4.41 15.20 0.64
N PHE A 274 -4.76 15.98 -0.39
CA PHE A 274 -4.11 15.90 -1.69
C PHE A 274 -2.62 16.25 -1.64
N ALA A 275 -2.22 17.17 -0.77
CA ALA A 275 -0.83 17.58 -0.63
C ALA A 275 0.05 16.45 -0.09
N ALA A 276 -0.41 15.75 0.93
CA ALA A 276 0.25 14.56 1.45
C ALA A 276 0.24 13.41 0.44
N ALA A 277 -0.89 13.18 -0.24
CA ALA A 277 -1.01 12.16 -1.28
C ALA A 277 -0.02 12.41 -2.44
N ILE A 278 0.06 13.65 -2.96
CA ILE A 278 1.02 14.03 -4.00
C ILE A 278 2.45 13.77 -3.51
N ARG A 279 2.78 14.15 -2.28
CA ARG A 279 4.11 13.90 -1.70
C ARG A 279 4.43 12.41 -1.62
N SER A 280 3.50 11.58 -1.13
CA SER A 280 3.69 10.14 -0.99
C SER A 280 3.90 9.46 -2.34
N PHE A 281 3.01 9.72 -3.32
CA PHE A 281 3.15 9.16 -4.65
C PHE A 281 4.39 9.68 -5.38
N SER A 282 4.71 10.98 -5.25
CA SER A 282 5.90 11.56 -5.85
C SER A 282 7.17 10.92 -5.34
N THR A 283 7.26 10.67 -4.04
CA THR A 283 8.42 10.03 -3.41
C THR A 283 8.69 8.68 -4.03
N ILE A 284 7.68 7.79 -4.05
CA ILE A 284 7.90 6.42 -4.53
C ILE A 284 8.11 6.35 -6.05
N VAL A 285 7.36 7.13 -6.84
CA VAL A 285 7.52 7.15 -8.30
C VAL A 285 8.90 7.66 -8.70
N LEU A 286 9.40 8.72 -8.06
CA LEU A 286 10.75 9.23 -8.28
C LEU A 286 11.82 8.23 -7.85
N GLN A 287 11.66 7.61 -6.70
CA GLN A 287 12.59 6.62 -6.17
C GLN A 287 12.74 5.44 -7.16
N VAL A 288 11.63 4.84 -7.57
CA VAL A 288 11.64 3.72 -8.53
C VAL A 288 12.19 4.14 -9.90
N HIS A 289 11.82 5.34 -10.36
CA HIS A 289 12.30 5.86 -11.65
C HIS A 289 13.82 6.09 -11.64
N ARG A 290 14.35 6.74 -10.60
CA ARG A 290 15.79 7.03 -10.46
C ARG A 290 16.64 5.78 -10.21
N SER A 291 16.11 4.84 -9.44
CA SER A 291 16.79 3.60 -9.05
C SER A 291 16.32 2.39 -9.85
N ARG A 292 15.86 2.58 -11.10
CA ARG A 292 15.32 1.50 -11.95
C ARG A 292 16.26 0.31 -12.04
N ASN A 293 17.57 0.54 -12.20
CA ASN A 293 18.58 -0.53 -12.26
C ASN A 293 18.70 -1.34 -10.97
N TYR A 294 18.38 -0.74 -9.82
CA TYR A 294 18.30 -1.44 -8.55
C TYR A 294 17.04 -2.31 -8.49
N TYR A 295 15.87 -1.72 -8.74
CA TYR A 295 14.59 -2.43 -8.68
C TYR A 295 14.48 -3.54 -9.74
N SER A 296 15.07 -3.38 -10.93
CA SER A 296 15.03 -4.39 -11.99
C SER A 296 15.81 -5.67 -11.68
N ARG A 297 16.60 -5.70 -10.60
CA ARG A 297 17.33 -6.89 -10.15
C ARG A 297 16.46 -7.88 -9.38
N PHE A 298 15.31 -7.42 -8.85
CA PHE A 298 14.40 -8.24 -8.07
C PHE A 298 13.44 -9.01 -8.97
N ALA A 299 13.13 -10.23 -8.57
CA ALA A 299 12.28 -11.16 -9.32
C ALA A 299 10.87 -10.61 -9.58
N ASP A 300 10.32 -9.87 -8.64
CA ASP A 300 8.97 -9.31 -8.70
C ASP A 300 8.90 -7.91 -9.35
N PHE A 301 9.93 -7.51 -10.11
CA PHE A 301 10.01 -6.18 -10.74
C PHE A 301 8.76 -5.81 -11.54
N ASP A 302 8.18 -6.74 -12.29
CA ASP A 302 6.97 -6.49 -13.08
C ASP A 302 5.77 -6.12 -12.22
N GLN A 303 5.64 -6.72 -11.03
CA GLN A 303 4.57 -6.39 -10.09
C GLN A 303 4.82 -5.02 -9.43
N LEU A 304 6.07 -4.75 -9.05
CA LEU A 304 6.50 -3.45 -8.52
C LEU A 304 6.26 -2.34 -9.53
N HIS A 305 6.61 -2.59 -10.78
CA HIS A 305 6.40 -1.63 -11.87
C HIS A 305 4.92 -1.33 -12.09
N LYS A 306 4.06 -2.36 -12.13
CA LYS A 306 2.60 -2.20 -12.24
C LYS A 306 2.03 -1.39 -11.08
N LEU A 307 2.51 -1.61 -9.85
CA LEU A 307 2.05 -0.85 -8.68
C LEU A 307 2.52 0.61 -8.74
N THR A 308 3.76 0.83 -9.20
CA THR A 308 4.30 2.18 -9.42
C THR A 308 3.54 2.93 -10.51
N GLU A 309 3.12 2.26 -11.59
CA GLU A 309 2.27 2.86 -12.63
C GLU A 309 0.89 3.25 -12.10
N LYS A 310 0.31 2.44 -11.21
CA LYS A 310 -0.92 2.80 -10.51
C LYS A 310 -0.72 4.02 -9.60
N ALA A 311 0.40 4.08 -8.88
CA ALA A 311 0.74 5.24 -8.06
C ALA A 311 0.91 6.52 -8.93
N LEU A 312 1.49 6.40 -10.11
CA LEU A 312 1.61 7.52 -11.08
C LEU A 312 0.24 7.98 -11.59
N ALA A 313 -0.69 7.06 -11.84
CA ALA A 313 -2.07 7.40 -12.23
C ALA A 313 -2.82 8.12 -11.10
N LEU A 314 -2.66 7.65 -9.84
CA LEU A 314 -3.23 8.32 -8.66
C LEU A 314 -2.59 9.70 -8.43
N LEU A 315 -1.29 9.85 -8.70
CA LEU A 315 -0.60 11.15 -8.68
C LEU A 315 -1.22 12.12 -9.69
N ALA A 316 -1.52 11.64 -10.91
CA ALA A 316 -2.19 12.45 -11.93
C ALA A 316 -3.58 12.93 -11.48
N ILE A 317 -4.35 12.05 -10.83
CA ILE A 317 -5.65 12.40 -10.21
C ILE A 317 -5.46 13.44 -9.10
N ALA A 318 -4.55 13.20 -8.16
CA ALA A 318 -4.32 14.11 -7.03
C ALA A 318 -3.86 15.49 -7.50
N GLN A 319 -3.01 15.57 -8.52
CA GLN A 319 -2.55 16.82 -9.10
C GLN A 319 -3.68 17.58 -9.81
N PHE A 320 -4.58 16.87 -10.48
CA PHE A 320 -5.76 17.51 -11.09
C PHE A 320 -6.69 18.10 -10.02
N LEU A 321 -6.91 17.36 -8.92
CA LEU A 321 -7.76 17.81 -7.81
C LEU A 321 -7.11 18.93 -6.98
N CYS A 322 -5.77 19.00 -6.94
CA CYS A 322 -5.02 20.04 -6.24
C CYS A 322 -3.98 20.73 -7.15
N PRO A 323 -4.39 21.56 -8.11
CA PRO A 323 -3.50 22.18 -9.08
C PRO A 323 -2.51 23.19 -8.48
N GLY A 324 -2.69 23.56 -7.22
CA GLY A 324 -1.80 24.49 -6.50
C GLY A 324 -0.50 23.88 -6.00
N HIS A 325 -0.40 22.56 -5.95
CA HIS A 325 0.80 21.88 -5.47
C HIS A 325 1.75 21.60 -6.63
N ARG A 326 2.98 22.13 -6.55
CA ARG A 326 4.00 21.90 -7.58
C ARG A 326 4.63 20.52 -7.42
N VAL A 327 4.73 19.81 -8.52
CA VAL A 327 5.39 18.51 -8.62
C VAL A 327 6.79 18.73 -9.21
N ASN A 328 7.74 17.84 -8.91
CA ASN A 328 9.08 17.88 -9.49
C ASN A 328 9.04 17.81 -11.03
N ASP A 329 9.94 18.55 -11.72
CA ASP A 329 9.96 18.64 -13.20
C ASP A 329 10.09 17.28 -13.88
N GLN A 330 10.84 16.34 -13.31
CA GLN A 330 10.95 14.97 -13.83
C GLN A 330 9.59 14.24 -13.81
N LEU A 331 8.83 14.39 -12.71
CA LEU A 331 7.48 13.83 -12.62
C LEU A 331 6.50 14.52 -13.56
N HIS A 332 6.62 15.85 -13.70
CA HIS A 332 5.79 16.61 -14.63
C HIS A 332 5.98 16.11 -16.08
N THR A 333 7.23 15.85 -16.47
CA THR A 333 7.55 15.27 -17.78
C THR A 333 6.97 13.87 -17.95
N LEU A 334 7.15 12.99 -16.94
CA LEU A 334 6.56 11.63 -16.96
C LEU A 334 5.04 11.64 -17.05
N LEU A 335 4.38 12.54 -16.30
CA LEU A 335 2.92 12.68 -16.33
C LEU A 335 2.44 13.18 -17.69
N ARG A 336 3.16 14.13 -18.28
CA ARG A 336 2.83 14.67 -19.60
C ARG A 336 3.01 13.62 -20.71
N GLU A 337 4.10 12.85 -20.67
CA GLU A 337 4.36 11.79 -21.65
C GLU A 337 3.32 10.66 -21.57
N LYS A 338 2.97 10.21 -20.37
CA LYS A 338 2.04 9.08 -20.21
C LYS A 338 0.57 9.48 -20.28
N TYR A 339 0.21 10.66 -19.81
CA TYR A 339 -1.19 11.04 -19.57
C TYR A 339 -1.60 12.37 -20.23
N GLY A 340 -0.75 12.97 -21.09
CA GLY A 340 -1.01 14.26 -21.73
C GLY A 340 -2.33 14.33 -22.47
N ASP A 341 -2.70 13.30 -23.24
CA ASP A 341 -3.97 13.22 -23.97
C ASP A 341 -5.17 13.20 -23.03
N LYS A 342 -5.07 12.43 -21.94
CA LYS A 342 -6.13 12.34 -20.95
C LYS A 342 -6.24 13.60 -20.11
N GLN A 343 -5.13 14.27 -19.78
CA GLN A 343 -5.12 15.58 -19.13
C GLN A 343 -5.78 16.64 -20.03
N SER A 344 -5.55 16.56 -21.34
CA SER A 344 -6.21 17.45 -22.32
C SER A 344 -7.73 17.24 -22.36
N LYS A 345 -8.22 16.00 -22.23
CA LYS A 345 -9.66 15.72 -22.11
C LYS A 345 -10.24 16.27 -20.82
N LEU A 346 -9.54 16.10 -19.69
CA LEU A 346 -9.94 16.68 -18.40
C LEU A 346 -10.01 18.22 -18.45
N ALA A 347 -9.05 18.85 -19.12
CA ALA A 347 -9.05 20.31 -19.32
C ALA A 347 -10.26 20.78 -20.14
N LYS A 348 -10.83 19.93 -21.01
CA LYS A 348 -12.06 20.17 -21.78
C LYS A 348 -13.34 19.86 -20.96
N GLY A 349 -13.22 19.41 -19.72
CA GLY A 349 -14.35 19.13 -18.83
C GLY A 349 -14.86 17.68 -18.84
N ASP A 350 -14.15 16.76 -19.50
CA ASP A 350 -14.51 15.33 -19.50
C ASP A 350 -14.03 14.66 -18.21
N VAL A 351 -14.90 14.66 -17.19
CA VAL A 351 -14.63 14.12 -15.87
C VAL A 351 -14.69 12.57 -15.84
N SER A 352 -15.26 11.93 -16.87
CA SER A 352 -15.37 10.46 -16.95
C SER A 352 -14.00 9.78 -16.90
N VAL A 353 -12.98 10.45 -17.46
CA VAL A 353 -11.58 10.00 -17.45
C VAL A 353 -11.05 9.76 -16.04
N LEU A 354 -11.47 10.54 -15.02
CA LEU A 354 -11.06 10.35 -13.63
C LEU A 354 -11.63 9.05 -13.04
N SER A 355 -12.87 8.72 -13.38
CA SER A 355 -13.51 7.47 -12.95
C SER A 355 -12.78 6.26 -13.51
N ASP A 356 -12.41 6.29 -14.80
CA ASP A 356 -11.65 5.23 -15.45
C ASP A 356 -10.24 5.06 -14.84
N TRP A 357 -9.56 6.19 -14.56
CA TRP A 357 -8.26 6.17 -13.89
C TRP A 357 -8.36 5.60 -12.49
N PHE A 358 -9.36 6.01 -11.74
CA PHE A 358 -9.59 5.50 -10.39
C PHE A 358 -9.87 3.99 -10.42
N ALA A 359 -10.73 3.53 -11.32
CA ALA A 359 -11.04 2.09 -11.46
C ALA A 359 -9.79 1.25 -11.79
N TYR A 360 -8.88 1.80 -12.61
CA TYR A 360 -7.59 1.15 -12.94
C TYR A 360 -6.62 1.17 -11.77
N ALA A 361 -6.47 2.32 -11.11
CA ALA A 361 -5.37 2.59 -10.19
C ALA A 361 -5.69 2.28 -8.72
N ALA A 362 -6.96 2.30 -8.32
CA ALA A 362 -7.37 2.03 -6.95
C ALA A 362 -7.04 0.59 -6.50
N PRO A 363 -6.84 0.37 -5.20
CA PRO A 363 -6.77 -0.97 -4.63
C PRO A 363 -8.03 -1.77 -4.94
N LYS A 364 -7.91 -3.10 -4.97
CA LYS A 364 -9.07 -3.98 -5.11
C LYS A 364 -9.74 -4.13 -3.74
N PHE A 365 -10.81 -3.38 -3.53
CA PHE A 365 -11.55 -3.36 -2.27
C PHE A 365 -12.22 -4.70 -1.97
N ILE A 366 -12.44 -4.95 -0.69
CA ILE A 366 -13.07 -6.16 -0.16
C ILE A 366 -14.16 -5.81 0.84
N LEU A 367 -15.14 -6.72 0.96
CA LEU A 367 -16.15 -6.66 2.00
C LEU A 367 -15.68 -7.49 3.20
N PRO A 368 -15.59 -6.89 4.40
CA PRO A 368 -15.14 -7.60 5.60
C PRO A 368 -16.18 -8.58 6.15
N SER A 369 -17.44 -8.46 5.75
CA SER A 369 -18.53 -9.27 6.30
C SER A 369 -18.64 -10.65 5.66
N VAL A 370 -18.78 -11.67 6.50
CA VAL A 370 -19.04 -13.06 6.11
C VAL A 370 -20.51 -13.31 5.76
N ALA A 371 -21.43 -12.47 6.27
CA ALA A 371 -22.88 -12.68 6.18
C ALA A 371 -23.48 -12.61 4.76
N ALA A 372 -22.66 -12.36 3.76
CA ALA A 372 -23.16 -12.09 2.43
C ALA A 372 -22.67 -13.09 1.38
N LEU A 373 -23.14 -14.31 1.48
CA LEU A 373 -23.35 -15.17 0.32
C LEU A 373 -24.54 -14.66 -0.53
N ASP A 374 -24.76 -13.34 -0.52
CA ASP A 374 -25.80 -12.70 -1.32
C ASP A 374 -25.28 -12.46 -2.73
N LYS A 375 -25.98 -13.04 -3.71
CA LYS A 375 -25.64 -13.00 -5.14
C LYS A 375 -25.45 -11.58 -5.69
N ASN A 376 -26.04 -10.58 -5.05
CA ASN A 376 -26.07 -9.19 -5.53
C ASN A 376 -24.91 -8.32 -4.98
N ARG A 377 -24.14 -8.79 -4.00
CA ARG A 377 -23.16 -7.97 -3.27
C ARG A 377 -21.71 -8.06 -3.80
N GLY A 378 -21.45 -8.89 -4.81
CA GLY A 378 -20.08 -9.17 -5.29
C GLY A 378 -19.29 -7.94 -5.76
N ALA A 379 -19.95 -6.93 -6.30
CA ALA A 379 -19.33 -5.69 -6.78
C ALA A 379 -19.51 -4.49 -5.82
N GLU A 380 -20.23 -4.68 -4.71
CA GLU A 380 -20.67 -3.59 -3.81
C GLU A 380 -19.49 -2.75 -3.28
N ALA A 381 -18.41 -3.38 -2.83
CA ALA A 381 -17.25 -2.67 -2.29
C ALA A 381 -16.62 -1.73 -3.33
N ALA A 382 -16.41 -2.20 -4.56
CA ALA A 382 -15.83 -1.38 -5.62
C ALA A 382 -16.79 -0.26 -6.06
N GLN A 383 -18.09 -0.56 -6.18
CA GLN A 383 -19.12 0.43 -6.53
C GLN A 383 -19.24 1.51 -5.46
N LEU A 384 -19.19 1.15 -4.18
CA LEU A 384 -19.22 2.11 -3.07
C LEU A 384 -18.02 3.05 -3.14
N GLN A 385 -16.82 2.53 -3.34
CA GLN A 385 -15.61 3.35 -3.46
C GLN A 385 -15.64 4.27 -4.69
N GLN A 386 -16.16 3.78 -5.82
CA GLN A 386 -16.37 4.63 -6.99
C GLN A 386 -17.37 5.76 -6.73
N LYS A 387 -18.47 5.48 -6.02
CA LYS A 387 -19.46 6.51 -5.62
C LYS A 387 -18.83 7.56 -4.69
N LEU A 388 -18.06 7.11 -3.69
CA LEU A 388 -17.34 8.01 -2.79
C LEU A 388 -16.33 8.88 -3.54
N PHE A 389 -15.57 8.29 -4.45
CA PHE A 389 -14.63 9.03 -5.30
C PHE A 389 -15.35 10.02 -6.22
N ALA A 390 -16.45 9.63 -6.85
CA ALA A 390 -17.25 10.54 -7.69
C ALA A 390 -17.80 11.74 -6.88
N ALA A 391 -18.26 11.50 -5.65
CA ALA A 391 -18.69 12.57 -4.76
C ALA A 391 -17.54 13.51 -4.37
N LEU A 392 -16.33 12.95 -4.12
CA LEU A 392 -15.12 13.74 -3.87
C LEU A 392 -14.77 14.61 -5.08
N VAL A 393 -14.76 14.03 -6.28
CA VAL A 393 -14.47 14.78 -7.51
C VAL A 393 -15.50 15.92 -7.72
N ALA A 394 -16.79 15.63 -7.52
CA ALA A 394 -17.84 16.63 -7.66
C ALA A 394 -17.64 17.81 -6.70
N ARG A 395 -17.23 17.57 -5.46
CA ARG A 395 -16.89 18.64 -4.50
C ARG A 395 -15.68 19.45 -4.94
N GLN A 396 -14.64 18.79 -5.45
CA GLN A 396 -13.37 19.45 -5.82
C GLN A 396 -13.41 20.13 -7.20
N GLN A 397 -14.34 19.77 -8.06
CA GLN A 397 -14.45 20.34 -9.41
C GLN A 397 -14.63 21.88 -9.39
N HIS A 398 -15.30 22.40 -8.36
CA HIS A 398 -15.55 23.83 -8.20
C HIS A 398 -14.36 24.61 -7.62
N VAL A 399 -13.50 23.93 -6.87
CA VAL A 399 -12.37 24.55 -6.14
C VAL A 399 -11.38 25.23 -7.09
N SER A 400 -11.05 24.60 -8.22
CA SER A 400 -10.12 25.15 -9.21
C SER A 400 -10.63 26.46 -9.80
N SER A 401 -11.93 26.53 -10.13
CA SER A 401 -12.59 27.74 -10.65
C SER A 401 -12.64 28.83 -9.57
N LEU A 402 -13.11 28.51 -8.37
CA LEU A 402 -13.17 29.47 -7.26
C LEU A 402 -11.80 30.03 -6.90
N ARG A 403 -10.78 29.17 -6.86
CA ARG A 403 -9.39 29.57 -6.61
C ARG A 403 -8.90 30.59 -7.64
N SER A 404 -9.24 30.42 -8.90
CA SER A 404 -8.87 31.35 -9.96
C SER A 404 -9.48 32.73 -9.73
N PHE A 405 -10.76 32.82 -9.34
CA PHE A 405 -11.41 34.08 -9.03
C PHE A 405 -10.82 34.73 -7.77
N VAL A 406 -10.61 33.94 -6.69
CA VAL A 406 -10.04 34.48 -5.44
C VAL A 406 -8.60 34.95 -5.64
N LYS A 407 -7.83 34.41 -6.58
CA LYS A 407 -6.48 34.89 -6.91
C LYS A 407 -6.49 36.12 -7.83
N LEU A 408 -7.55 36.31 -8.62
CA LEU A 408 -7.64 37.39 -9.58
C LEU A 408 -8.20 38.66 -8.96
N TYR A 409 -9.17 38.54 -8.04
CA TYR A 409 -9.89 39.67 -7.47
C TYR A 409 -9.49 39.89 -6.01
N ARG A 410 -9.26 41.15 -5.62
CA ARG A 410 -9.14 41.53 -4.20
C ARG A 410 -10.48 41.61 -3.49
N SER A 411 -11.52 42.01 -4.25
CA SER A 411 -12.91 41.99 -3.80
C SER A 411 -13.81 41.64 -4.97
N ILE A 412 -14.82 40.81 -4.75
CA ILE A 412 -15.81 40.45 -5.77
C ILE A 412 -17.18 40.24 -5.10
N ASP A 413 -18.21 40.79 -5.71
CA ASP A 413 -19.60 40.61 -5.31
C ASP A 413 -20.08 39.20 -5.60
N LEU A 414 -20.79 38.58 -4.66
CA LEU A 414 -21.35 37.22 -4.76
C LEU A 414 -22.26 37.08 -5.98
N ALA A 415 -23.13 38.08 -6.25
CA ALA A 415 -24.00 38.11 -7.43
C ALA A 415 -23.23 38.08 -8.74
N LYS A 416 -22.10 38.79 -8.79
CA LYS A 416 -21.21 38.80 -9.96
C LYS A 416 -20.50 37.45 -10.14
N LEU A 417 -20.02 36.84 -9.05
CA LEU A 417 -19.38 35.56 -9.09
C LEU A 417 -20.36 34.44 -9.49
N ALA A 418 -21.60 34.51 -9.00
CA ALA A 418 -22.69 33.61 -9.37
C ALA A 418 -23.00 33.65 -10.87
N ARG A 419 -23.08 34.87 -11.45
CA ARG A 419 -23.25 35.04 -12.89
C ARG A 419 -22.09 34.45 -13.72
N PHE A 420 -20.84 34.63 -13.29
CA PHE A 420 -19.70 34.07 -13.98
C PHE A 420 -19.69 32.55 -13.98
N ARG A 421 -20.24 31.94 -12.94
CA ARG A 421 -20.32 30.50 -12.80
C ARG A 421 -21.61 29.88 -13.32
N GLY A 422 -22.64 30.71 -13.59
CA GLY A 422 -23.94 30.21 -14.02
C GLY A 422 -24.70 29.43 -12.94
N VAL A 423 -24.47 29.73 -11.65
CA VAL A 423 -25.11 29.10 -10.50
C VAL A 423 -25.77 30.13 -9.59
N ASP A 424 -26.60 29.67 -8.66
CA ASP A 424 -27.27 30.53 -7.69
C ASP A 424 -26.29 31.08 -6.62
N GLU A 425 -26.58 32.27 -6.09
CA GLU A 425 -25.76 32.93 -5.06
C GLU A 425 -25.61 32.10 -3.78
N ALA A 426 -26.70 31.42 -3.36
CA ALA A 426 -26.67 30.55 -2.20
C ALA A 426 -25.73 29.34 -2.43
N ALA A 427 -25.70 28.79 -3.65
CA ALA A 427 -24.80 27.71 -4.02
C ALA A 427 -23.34 28.18 -4.00
N VAL A 428 -23.04 29.37 -4.57
CA VAL A 428 -21.68 29.94 -4.54
C VAL A 428 -21.22 30.22 -3.12
N ARG A 429 -22.10 30.72 -2.27
CA ARG A 429 -21.80 30.94 -0.84
C ARG A 429 -21.43 29.63 -0.14
N ALA A 430 -22.22 28.57 -0.36
CA ALA A 430 -21.95 27.24 0.21
C ALA A 430 -20.61 26.66 -0.30
N GLU A 431 -20.33 26.78 -1.61
CA GLU A 431 -19.09 26.32 -2.21
C GLU A 431 -17.85 27.11 -1.71
N LEU A 432 -17.97 28.43 -1.51
CA LEU A 432 -16.89 29.25 -0.94
C LEU A 432 -16.61 28.87 0.52
N LEU A 433 -17.65 28.63 1.33
CA LEU A 433 -17.49 28.17 2.71
C LEU A 433 -16.86 26.79 2.77
N ALA A 434 -17.30 25.86 1.93
CA ALA A 434 -16.70 24.53 1.81
C ALA A 434 -15.23 24.64 1.39
N TYR A 435 -14.90 25.48 0.43
CA TYR A 435 -13.53 25.75 -0.01
C TYR A 435 -12.67 26.32 1.12
N LYS A 436 -13.18 27.27 1.90
CA LYS A 436 -12.48 27.88 3.02
C LYS A 436 -12.18 26.84 4.13
N LEU A 437 -13.14 25.99 4.48
CA LEU A 437 -12.97 24.93 5.46
C LEU A 437 -11.92 23.92 5.00
N HIS A 438 -11.99 23.50 3.75
CA HIS A 438 -11.02 22.61 3.15
C HIS A 438 -9.62 23.23 3.09
N ALA A 439 -9.50 24.50 2.65
CA ALA A 439 -8.26 25.23 2.61
C ALA A 439 -7.62 25.39 4.01
N ALA A 440 -8.41 25.65 5.05
CA ALA A 440 -7.96 25.75 6.41
C ALA A 440 -7.43 24.40 6.96
N ALA A 441 -8.10 23.29 6.64
CA ALA A 441 -7.70 21.95 7.05
C ALA A 441 -6.33 21.56 6.45
N PHE A 442 -6.05 21.97 5.20
CA PHE A 442 -4.84 21.59 4.46
C PHE A 442 -3.82 22.72 4.27
N LYS A 443 -3.92 23.81 5.06
CA LYS A 443 -2.99 24.96 5.04
C LYS A 443 -2.78 25.53 3.63
N ALA A 444 -3.86 25.69 2.87
CA ALA A 444 -3.79 26.23 1.52
C ALA A 444 -3.53 27.75 1.52
N ASP A 445 -2.89 28.24 0.43
CA ASP A 445 -2.37 29.60 0.27
C ASP A 445 -3.41 30.65 -0.07
N VAL A 446 -4.67 30.47 0.35
CA VAL A 446 -5.76 31.38 -0.02
C VAL A 446 -6.54 31.76 1.21
N HIS A 447 -6.49 33.06 1.54
CA HIS A 447 -7.26 33.63 2.65
C HIS A 447 -8.25 34.63 2.08
N PHE A 448 -9.54 34.38 2.35
CA PHE A 448 -10.64 35.26 2.02
C PHE A 448 -11.70 35.19 3.11
N PHE A 449 -12.51 36.21 3.18
CA PHE A 449 -13.66 36.23 4.07
C PHE A 449 -14.89 36.81 3.34
N LEU A 450 -16.05 36.47 3.84
CA LEU A 450 -17.31 36.95 3.31
C LEU A 450 -17.79 38.04 4.28
N GLN A 451 -17.96 39.25 3.77
CA GLN A 451 -18.58 40.34 4.47
C GLN A 451 -19.83 40.74 3.67
N ASP A 452 -20.98 40.52 4.30
CA ASP A 452 -22.28 40.64 3.64
C ASP A 452 -22.34 39.78 2.35
N ASP A 453 -22.46 40.39 1.19
CA ASP A 453 -22.47 39.72 -0.11
C ASP A 453 -21.19 39.94 -0.92
N VAL A 454 -20.10 40.35 -0.29
CA VAL A 454 -18.81 40.60 -0.92
C VAL A 454 -17.77 39.61 -0.41
N VAL A 455 -17.04 38.98 -1.33
CA VAL A 455 -15.85 38.18 -1.05
C VAL A 455 -14.65 39.11 -1.01
N LEU A 456 -13.99 39.19 0.12
CA LEU A 456 -12.77 40.01 0.31
C LEU A 456 -11.58 39.05 0.44
N VAL A 457 -10.54 39.29 -0.33
CA VAL A 457 -9.31 38.48 -0.32
C VAL A 457 -8.24 39.20 0.49
N ASP A 458 -7.67 38.48 1.46
CA ASP A 458 -6.62 39.00 2.34
C ASP A 458 -5.23 38.67 1.77
N ASP A 459 -4.50 39.72 1.37
CA ASP A 459 -3.13 39.63 0.86
C ASP A 459 -2.06 39.62 1.99
N GLU A 460 -2.42 39.90 3.26
CA GLU A 460 -1.46 40.05 4.36
C GLU A 460 -0.77 38.73 4.74
N VAL A 461 -1.36 37.61 4.44
CA VAL A 461 -0.82 36.28 4.76
C VAL A 461 0.50 35.99 4.02
N SER A 462 0.73 36.59 2.85
CA SER A 462 2.01 36.43 2.14
C SER A 462 3.19 37.03 2.93
N ASN A 463 2.96 38.11 3.68
CA ASN A 463 3.97 38.78 4.50
C ASN A 463 4.27 37.99 5.78
N GLN A 464 3.27 37.34 6.41
CA GLN A 464 3.47 36.50 7.58
C GLN A 464 4.34 35.27 7.26
N ARG A 465 4.16 34.65 6.11
CA ARG A 465 4.98 33.49 5.70
C ARG A 465 6.43 33.86 5.44
N SER A 466 6.67 35.02 4.89
CA SER A 466 8.03 35.53 4.72
C SER A 466 8.68 35.79 6.09
N GLY A 467 7.94 36.34 7.04
CA GLY A 467 8.37 36.50 8.43
C GLY A 467 8.73 35.18 9.10
N ASP A 468 7.84 34.18 9.04
CA ASP A 468 8.05 32.86 9.61
C ASP A 468 9.23 32.13 8.96
N TYR A 469 9.41 32.29 7.64
CA TYR A 469 10.57 31.75 6.92
C TYR A 469 11.88 32.38 7.46
N PHE A 470 11.93 33.70 7.58
CA PHE A 470 13.13 34.37 8.10
C PHE A 470 13.40 34.04 9.55
N VAL A 471 12.39 34.02 10.42
CA VAL A 471 12.51 33.61 11.83
C VAL A 471 13.04 32.19 11.94
N HIS A 472 12.51 31.25 11.14
CA HIS A 472 13.01 29.88 11.11
C HIS A 472 14.50 29.80 10.71
N HIS A 473 14.91 30.56 9.69
CA HIS A 473 16.30 30.61 9.25
C HIS A 473 17.20 31.28 10.26
N ILE A 474 16.77 32.36 10.94
CA ILE A 474 17.51 33.02 12.02
C ILE A 474 17.77 32.03 13.17
N HIS A 475 16.75 31.31 13.63
CA HIS A 475 16.91 30.28 14.67
C HIS A 475 17.82 29.13 14.22
N ARG A 476 17.81 28.78 12.96
CA ARG A 476 18.71 27.75 12.40
C ARG A 476 20.16 28.24 12.38
N PHE A 477 20.41 29.49 11.97
CA PHE A 477 21.73 30.09 11.97
C PHE A 477 22.26 30.33 13.39
N ALA A 478 21.42 30.81 14.33
CA ALA A 478 21.78 30.94 15.72
C ALA A 478 22.28 29.63 16.32
N ARG A 479 21.56 28.53 16.06
CA ARG A 479 21.95 27.19 16.51
C ARG A 479 23.27 26.71 15.92
N ILE A 480 23.55 27.01 14.64
CA ILE A 480 24.83 26.70 14.00
C ILE A 480 25.96 27.50 14.62
N VAL A 481 25.71 28.78 14.91
CA VAL A 481 26.73 29.65 15.60
C VAL A 481 27.00 29.14 17.00
N ASP A 482 25.98 28.75 17.76
CA ASP A 482 26.16 28.19 19.11
C ASP A 482 26.94 26.86 19.07
N GLU A 483 26.64 25.98 18.08
CA GLU A 483 27.39 24.73 17.86
C GLU A 483 28.88 24.99 17.50
N CYS A 484 29.17 26.03 16.71
CA CYS A 484 30.54 26.39 16.35
C CYS A 484 31.29 27.13 17.49
N ALA A 485 30.58 27.73 18.45
CA ALA A 485 31.17 28.42 19.58
C ALA A 485 31.56 27.47 20.73
N VAL A 486 31.11 26.23 20.69
CA VAL A 486 31.40 25.18 21.70
C VAL A 486 32.63 24.33 21.30
N GLU A 487 33.16 24.47 20.08
CA GLU A 487 34.45 23.95 19.64
C GLU A 487 35.57 24.98 19.92
#